data_5c8b6290e5c45739144e4210a7ee7ddf
#
_entry.id   5c8b6290e5c45739144e4210a7ee7ddf
#
_cell.length_a   1.000
_cell.length_b   1.000
_cell.length_c   1.000
_cell.angle_alpha   90.00
_cell.angle_beta   90.00
_cell.angle_gamma   90.00
#
_symmetry.space_group_name_H-M   'P 1'
#
loop_
_entity.id
_entity.type
_entity.pdbx_description
1 polymer ?
#
loop_
_entity_poly.entity_id
_entity_poly.type
_entity_poly.pdbx_seq_one_letter_code
_entity_poly.pdbx_strand_id
1 'polypeptide(L)'
;MVDRIDALPGDALPGDAPPDLTGVPQLTAVPDRRVYAWRFPLTNASVPAVRHALRPFVARAGLPPDEADDLVLAACEAAANVVEHARWSTEAYFDVTFECVGTDVMITVRDHGRWQTGRTPFRSPGRGLSMMMSLAAVTLTSGPEGTTVTLRTLHS
;
A
#
# COMPACT_ATOMS: atom_id res chain seq x y z
N MET A 1 -0.42 10.74 -13.55
CA MET A 1 -1.28 9.66 -14.06
C MET A 1 -0.95 8.40 -13.30
N VAL A 2 -1.95 7.75 -12.76
CA VAL A 2 -1.75 6.50 -12.03
C VAL A 2 -1.60 5.37 -13.04
N ASP A 3 -0.48 4.68 -12.98
CA ASP A 3 -0.24 3.50 -13.79
C ASP A 3 -0.61 2.27 -12.96
N ARG A 4 -1.57 1.51 -13.41
CA ARG A 4 -2.03 0.32 -12.72
C ARG A 4 -1.18 -0.85 -13.16
N ILE A 5 -0.62 -1.58 -12.20
CA ILE A 5 0.15 -2.78 -12.48
C ILE A 5 -0.73 -3.83 -13.11
N ASP A 6 -1.92 -3.94 -12.60
CA ASP A 6 -2.93 -4.81 -13.15
C ASP A 6 -4.19 -3.99 -13.33
N ALA A 7 -4.71 -4.00 -14.53
CA ALA A 7 -5.91 -3.27 -14.82
C ALA A 7 -7.05 -3.81 -13.94
N LEU A 8 -7.32 -3.09 -12.88
CA LEU A 8 -8.63 -3.24 -12.31
C LEU A 8 -9.61 -2.87 -13.41
N PRO A 9 -10.52 -3.77 -13.79
CA PRO A 9 -11.63 -3.35 -14.63
C PRO A 9 -12.23 -2.12 -13.98
N GLY A 10 -12.52 -1.09 -14.75
CA GLY A 10 -13.00 0.19 -14.21
C GLY A 10 -14.19 0.08 -13.27
N ASP A 11 -14.88 -1.04 -13.30
CA ASP A 11 -16.05 -1.37 -12.51
C ASP A 11 -15.84 -2.57 -11.55
N ALA A 12 -14.59 -3.04 -11.37
CA ALA A 12 -14.33 -4.16 -10.46
C ALA A 12 -14.72 -3.78 -9.04
N LEU A 13 -15.72 -4.43 -8.54
CA LEU A 13 -16.19 -4.27 -7.18
C LEU A 13 -15.34 -5.14 -6.25
N PRO A 14 -15.08 -4.71 -5.01
CA PRO A 14 -14.58 -5.62 -3.99
C PRO A 14 -15.48 -6.83 -3.90
N GLY A 15 -14.97 -7.99 -4.24
CA GLY A 15 -15.76 -9.23 -4.36
C GLY A 15 -15.54 -9.92 -5.70
N ASP A 16 -15.17 -9.19 -6.73
CA ASP A 16 -14.77 -9.78 -7.99
C ASP A 16 -13.36 -10.36 -7.85
N ALA A 17 -13.15 -11.54 -8.43
CA ALA A 17 -11.82 -12.13 -8.45
C ALA A 17 -10.86 -11.19 -9.17
N PRO A 18 -9.73 -10.79 -8.55
CA PRO A 18 -8.77 -9.94 -9.23
C PRO A 18 -8.20 -10.69 -10.42
N PRO A 19 -7.86 -9.99 -11.50
CA PRO A 19 -7.06 -10.56 -12.54
C PRO A 19 -5.74 -11.07 -11.96
N ASP A 20 -5.22 -12.10 -12.59
CA ASP A 20 -3.96 -12.71 -12.21
C ASP A 20 -2.86 -11.63 -12.10
N LEU A 21 -2.41 -11.39 -10.89
CA LEU A 21 -1.32 -10.47 -10.65
C LEU A 21 -0.03 -11.13 -11.12
N THR A 22 0.55 -10.60 -12.17
CA THR A 22 1.74 -11.15 -12.83
C THR A 22 2.83 -11.57 -11.83
N GLY A 23 3.12 -12.85 -11.78
CA GLY A 23 4.18 -13.41 -10.95
C GLY A 23 3.78 -13.78 -9.52
N VAL A 24 2.54 -13.58 -9.13
CA VAL A 24 2.04 -14.16 -7.87
C VAL A 24 1.49 -15.53 -8.18
N PRO A 25 2.05 -16.62 -7.61
CA PRO A 25 1.45 -17.93 -7.76
C PRO A 25 -0.01 -17.84 -7.31
N GLN A 26 -0.91 -18.37 -8.12
CA GLN A 26 -2.30 -18.51 -7.72
C GLN A 26 -2.32 -19.33 -6.43
N LEU A 27 -2.40 -18.62 -5.31
CA LEU A 27 -2.64 -19.27 -4.04
C LEU A 27 -4.00 -19.93 -4.15
N THR A 28 -4.05 -21.23 -3.85
CA THR A 28 -5.28 -21.99 -3.65
C THR A 28 -6.32 -21.09 -3.01
N ALA A 29 -7.43 -20.90 -3.69
CA ALA A 29 -8.47 -19.97 -3.30
C ALA A 29 -8.80 -20.09 -1.82
N VAL A 30 -8.29 -19.15 -1.04
CA VAL A 30 -8.81 -18.92 0.29
C VAL A 30 -10.18 -18.26 0.07
N PRO A 31 -11.27 -18.86 0.53
CA PRO A 31 -12.56 -18.23 0.39
C PRO A 31 -12.51 -16.79 0.90
N ASP A 32 -13.03 -15.85 0.12
CA ASP A 32 -13.07 -14.42 0.42
C ASP A 32 -11.75 -13.65 0.44
N ARG A 33 -10.70 -14.15 -0.16
CA ARG A 33 -9.48 -13.36 -0.35
C ARG A 33 -9.60 -12.49 -1.60
N ARG A 34 -9.43 -11.19 -1.41
CA ARG A 34 -9.43 -10.18 -2.49
C ARG A 34 -8.10 -9.46 -2.49
N VAL A 35 -7.43 -9.42 -3.63
CA VAL A 35 -6.13 -8.75 -3.78
C VAL A 35 -6.18 -7.83 -5.00
N TYR A 36 -5.77 -6.57 -4.81
CA TYR A 36 -5.67 -5.58 -5.86
C TYR A 36 -4.33 -4.87 -5.77
N ALA A 37 -3.74 -4.55 -6.89
CA ALA A 37 -2.46 -3.86 -6.94
C ALA A 37 -2.46 -2.71 -7.93
N TRP A 38 -1.70 -1.68 -7.61
CA TRP A 38 -1.51 -0.51 -8.44
C TRP A 38 -0.03 -0.13 -8.47
N ARG A 39 0.35 0.48 -9.57
CA ARG A 39 1.65 1.12 -9.71
C ARG A 39 1.46 2.61 -9.89
N PHE A 40 2.19 3.39 -9.12
CA PHE A 40 2.12 4.84 -9.13
C PHE A 40 3.49 5.44 -9.46
N PRO A 41 3.53 6.52 -10.26
CA PRO A 41 4.78 7.23 -10.47
C PRO A 41 5.27 7.90 -9.19
N LEU A 42 6.58 8.08 -9.06
CA LEU A 42 7.20 8.77 -7.93
C LEU A 42 7.03 10.29 -8.04
N THR A 43 5.80 10.76 -7.91
CA THR A 43 5.43 12.17 -7.96
C THR A 43 4.49 12.53 -6.82
N ASN A 44 4.45 13.80 -6.44
CA ASN A 44 3.56 14.27 -5.37
C ASN A 44 2.08 14.02 -5.69
N ALA A 45 1.70 14.06 -6.97
CA ALA A 45 0.33 13.78 -7.40
C ALA A 45 -0.11 12.34 -7.12
N SER A 46 0.83 11.42 -6.92
CA SER A 46 0.52 10.02 -6.61
C SER A 46 -0.07 9.85 -5.21
N VAL A 47 0.23 10.71 -4.26
CA VAL A 47 -0.30 10.60 -2.89
C VAL A 47 -1.83 10.72 -2.86
N PRO A 48 -2.46 11.78 -3.41
CA PRO A 48 -3.91 11.81 -3.50
C PRO A 48 -4.48 10.73 -4.41
N ALA A 49 -3.73 10.27 -5.42
CA ALA A 49 -4.14 9.17 -6.29
C ALA A 49 -4.22 7.84 -5.52
N VAL A 50 -3.30 7.56 -4.62
CA VAL A 50 -3.35 6.39 -3.70
C VAL A 50 -4.61 6.45 -2.85
N ARG A 51 -4.91 7.59 -2.26
CA ARG A 51 -6.13 7.79 -1.48
C ARG A 51 -7.38 7.46 -2.30
N HIS A 52 -7.46 8.03 -3.48
CA HIS A 52 -8.59 7.84 -4.40
C HIS A 52 -8.75 6.37 -4.81
N ALA A 53 -7.64 5.69 -5.09
CA ALA A 53 -7.65 4.28 -5.48
C ALA A 53 -8.08 3.35 -4.33
N LEU A 54 -7.60 3.59 -3.10
CA LEU A 54 -7.86 2.72 -1.96
C LEU A 54 -9.26 2.87 -1.36
N ARG A 55 -9.81 4.08 -1.33
CA ARG A 55 -11.07 4.37 -0.63
C ARG A 55 -12.23 3.44 -0.97
N PRO A 56 -12.54 3.14 -2.24
CA PRO A 56 -13.66 2.27 -2.56
C PRO A 56 -13.49 0.86 -2.00
N PHE A 57 -12.25 0.35 -2.00
CA PHE A 57 -11.97 -1.01 -1.52
C PHE A 57 -12.00 -1.11 0.00
N VAL A 58 -11.40 -0.14 0.68
CA VAL A 58 -11.40 -0.09 2.15
C VAL A 58 -12.82 0.13 2.67
N ALA A 59 -13.60 0.99 2.03
CA ALA A 59 -15.00 1.25 2.41
C ALA A 59 -15.88 -0.01 2.33
N ARG A 60 -15.55 -0.93 1.42
CA ARG A 60 -16.32 -2.17 1.23
C ARG A 60 -15.75 -3.36 2.00
N ALA A 61 -14.67 -3.19 2.70
CA ALA A 61 -14.07 -4.25 3.51
C ALA A 61 -14.84 -4.55 4.81
N GLY A 62 -15.81 -3.70 5.15
CA GLY A 62 -16.62 -3.90 6.36
C GLY A 62 -15.98 -3.38 7.64
N LEU A 63 -14.91 -2.58 7.52
CA LEU A 63 -14.29 -1.92 8.65
C LEU A 63 -15.18 -0.81 9.22
N PRO A 64 -15.07 -0.51 10.53
CA PRO A 64 -15.61 0.73 11.07
C PRO A 64 -15.07 1.93 10.29
N PRO A 65 -15.88 2.98 10.04
CA PRO A 65 -15.46 4.13 9.22
C PRO A 65 -14.18 4.80 9.70
N ASP A 66 -13.99 4.92 10.99
CA ASP A 66 -12.78 5.55 11.57
C ASP A 66 -11.53 4.70 11.29
N GLU A 67 -11.62 3.39 11.43
CA GLU A 67 -10.52 2.47 11.13
C GLU A 67 -10.20 2.46 9.63
N ALA A 68 -11.23 2.54 8.79
CA ALA A 68 -11.08 2.64 7.34
C ALA A 68 -10.33 3.93 6.95
N ASP A 69 -10.71 5.05 7.51
CA ASP A 69 -10.07 6.35 7.27
C ASP A 69 -8.63 6.37 7.78
N ASP A 70 -8.39 5.83 8.97
CA ASP A 70 -7.05 5.73 9.56
C ASP A 70 -6.11 4.88 8.69
N LEU A 71 -6.60 3.77 8.18
CA LEU A 71 -5.82 2.88 7.32
C LEU A 71 -5.45 3.55 6.00
N VAL A 72 -6.39 4.26 5.37
CA VAL A 72 -6.13 5.04 4.16
C VAL A 72 -5.15 6.18 4.43
N LEU A 73 -5.29 6.87 5.55
CA LEU A 73 -4.36 7.94 5.93
C LEU A 73 -2.94 7.41 6.15
N ALA A 74 -2.81 6.29 6.85
CA ALA A 74 -1.52 5.63 7.04
C ALA A 74 -0.87 5.23 5.70
N ALA A 75 -1.65 4.72 4.76
CA ALA A 75 -1.17 4.38 3.42
C ALA A 75 -0.70 5.63 2.64
N CYS A 76 -1.40 6.75 2.79
CA CYS A 76 -1.00 8.02 2.18
C CYS A 76 0.32 8.54 2.78
N GLU A 77 0.52 8.40 4.07
CA GLU A 77 1.78 8.75 4.72
C GLU A 77 2.94 7.87 4.23
N ALA A 78 2.70 6.57 4.08
CA ALA A 78 3.69 5.66 3.50
C ALA A 78 4.04 6.06 2.06
N ALA A 79 3.05 6.38 1.24
CA ALA A 79 3.25 6.86 -0.13
C ALA A 79 4.00 8.20 -0.17
N ALA A 80 3.66 9.15 0.71
CA ALA A 80 4.35 10.42 0.81
C ALA A 80 5.83 10.25 1.16
N ASN A 81 6.15 9.33 2.07
CA ASN A 81 7.53 9.01 2.41
C ASN A 81 8.29 8.42 1.22
N VAL A 82 7.68 7.53 0.46
CA VAL A 82 8.29 6.97 -0.75
C VAL A 82 8.59 8.08 -1.76
N VAL A 83 7.66 8.98 -2.01
CA VAL A 83 7.83 10.10 -2.95
C VAL A 83 8.89 11.08 -2.46
N GLU A 84 8.92 11.38 -1.17
CA GLU A 84 9.93 12.27 -0.57
C GLU A 84 11.36 11.72 -0.75
N HIS A 85 11.51 10.40 -0.68
CA HIS A 85 12.78 9.70 -0.85
C HIS A 85 13.00 9.13 -2.27
N ALA A 86 12.27 9.63 -3.26
CA ALA A 86 12.30 9.15 -4.65
C ALA A 86 13.70 9.13 -5.27
N ARG A 87 14.57 10.07 -4.87
CA ARG A 87 15.97 10.16 -5.33
C ARG A 87 16.80 8.89 -5.04
N TRP A 88 16.37 8.07 -4.10
CA TRP A 88 17.03 6.83 -3.72
C TRP A 88 16.47 5.61 -4.45
N SER A 89 15.40 5.78 -5.18
CA SER A 89 14.78 4.70 -5.94
C SER A 89 15.51 4.45 -7.24
N THR A 90 15.67 3.17 -7.59
CA THR A 90 16.18 2.75 -8.89
C THR A 90 15.11 2.76 -9.97
N GLU A 91 13.85 2.76 -9.57
CA GLU A 91 12.69 2.78 -10.44
C GLU A 91 11.93 4.10 -10.25
N ALA A 92 11.24 4.53 -11.30
CA ALA A 92 10.46 5.77 -11.29
C ALA A 92 9.03 5.57 -10.75
N TYR A 93 8.79 4.47 -10.04
CA TYR A 93 7.47 4.10 -9.53
C TYR A 93 7.55 3.38 -8.18
N PHE A 94 6.40 3.28 -7.53
CA PHE A 94 6.18 2.42 -6.36
C PHE A 94 4.88 1.65 -6.50
N ASP A 95 4.77 0.59 -5.76
CA ASP A 95 3.63 -0.32 -5.82
C ASP A 95 2.79 -0.22 -4.54
N VAL A 96 1.47 -0.26 -4.71
CA VAL A 96 0.51 -0.34 -3.61
C VAL A 96 -0.37 -1.57 -3.81
N THR A 97 -0.49 -2.39 -2.79
CA THR A 97 -1.34 -3.57 -2.79
C THR A 97 -2.37 -3.46 -1.68
N PHE A 98 -3.61 -3.78 -2.01
CA PHE A 98 -4.69 -3.97 -1.05
C PHE A 98 -5.02 -5.46 -1.00
N GLU A 99 -5.07 -6.02 0.20
CA GLU A 99 -5.50 -7.39 0.43
C GLU A 99 -6.57 -7.40 1.52
N CYS A 100 -7.61 -8.15 1.29
CA CYS A 100 -8.70 -8.33 2.25
C CYS A 100 -9.05 -9.82 2.35
N VAL A 101 -9.10 -10.33 3.57
CA VAL A 101 -9.55 -11.68 3.90
C VAL A 101 -10.60 -11.56 4.99
N GLY A 102 -11.86 -11.75 4.63
CA GLY A 102 -12.96 -11.41 5.54
C GLY A 102 -12.93 -9.93 5.89
N THR A 103 -12.74 -9.59 7.17
CA THR A 103 -12.57 -8.21 7.67
C THR A 103 -11.12 -7.84 7.93
N ASP A 104 -10.18 -8.74 7.71
CA ASP A 104 -8.75 -8.46 7.87
C ASP A 104 -8.21 -7.78 6.62
N VAL A 105 -7.86 -6.51 6.74
CA VAL A 105 -7.37 -5.68 5.65
C VAL A 105 -5.88 -5.40 5.84
N MET A 106 -5.14 -5.62 4.77
CA MET A 106 -3.72 -5.33 4.69
C MET A 106 -3.44 -4.44 3.48
N ILE A 107 -2.75 -3.34 3.70
CA ILE A 107 -2.24 -2.47 2.64
C ILE A 107 -0.72 -2.53 2.66
N THR A 108 -0.12 -2.72 1.50
CA THR A 108 1.34 -2.75 1.35
C THR A 108 1.76 -1.64 0.40
N VAL A 109 2.74 -0.85 0.81
CA VAL A 109 3.38 0.16 -0.02
C VAL A 109 4.84 -0.22 -0.19
N ARG A 110 5.27 -0.44 -1.42
CA ARG A 110 6.62 -0.91 -1.74
C ARG A 110 7.32 0.04 -2.70
N ASP A 111 8.47 0.54 -2.28
CA ASP A 111 9.42 1.21 -3.17
C ASP A 111 10.45 0.22 -3.73
N HIS A 112 11.21 0.65 -4.72
CA HIS A 112 12.25 -0.13 -5.39
C HIS A 112 13.63 0.57 -5.25
N GLY A 113 13.84 1.24 -4.11
CA GLY A 113 15.07 1.96 -3.84
C GLY A 113 16.23 1.06 -3.46
N ARG A 114 17.42 1.41 -3.93
CA ARG A 114 18.66 0.89 -3.34
C ARG A 114 19.06 1.80 -2.21
N TRP A 115 18.88 1.34 -1.02
CA TRP A 115 19.31 2.07 0.16
C TRP A 115 20.81 1.91 0.32
N GLN A 116 21.51 3.01 0.31
CA GLN A 116 22.91 3.01 0.74
C GLN A 116 22.95 2.59 2.21
N THR A 117 23.95 1.76 2.53
CA THR A 117 24.17 1.24 3.88
C THR A 117 23.94 2.32 4.95
N GLY A 118 22.96 2.09 5.79
CA GLY A 118 22.67 2.95 6.92
C GLY A 118 21.66 4.07 6.69
N ARG A 119 21.06 4.20 5.49
CA ARG A 119 19.99 5.16 5.21
C ARG A 119 18.72 4.45 4.77
N THR A 120 17.77 4.34 5.66
CA THR A 120 16.40 3.99 5.31
C THR A 120 15.52 5.25 5.39
N PRO A 121 14.43 5.36 4.60
CA PRO A 121 13.54 6.51 4.69
C PRO A 121 12.91 6.68 6.06
N PHE A 122 12.95 5.64 6.85
CA PHE A 122 12.33 5.58 8.17
C PHE A 122 13.37 5.55 9.30
N ARG A 123 14.63 5.83 9.03
CA ARG A 123 15.70 5.76 10.04
C ARG A 123 15.63 6.86 11.08
N SER A 124 15.14 8.01 10.72
CA SER A 124 14.71 9.02 11.67
C SER A 124 13.22 8.81 11.85
N PRO A 125 12.72 8.55 13.07
CA PRO A 125 11.29 8.56 13.31
C PRO A 125 10.79 9.98 13.08
N GLY A 126 10.64 10.35 11.82
CA GLY A 126 9.93 11.53 11.42
C GLY A 126 8.46 11.40 11.84
N ARG A 127 7.74 12.49 11.79
CA ARG A 127 6.31 12.53 12.13
C ARG A 127 5.50 11.50 11.35
N GLY A 128 5.90 11.16 10.12
CA GLY A 128 5.20 10.22 9.26
C GLY A 128 5.14 8.80 9.83
N LEU A 129 6.25 8.24 10.31
CA LEU A 129 6.26 6.91 10.90
C LEU A 129 5.46 6.86 12.21
N SER A 130 5.66 7.84 13.09
CA SER A 130 4.89 7.95 14.32
C SER A 130 3.40 8.07 14.05
N MET A 131 3.02 8.85 13.06
CA MET A 131 1.63 8.98 12.63
C MET A 131 1.07 7.66 12.10
N MET A 132 1.78 6.97 11.23
CA MET A 132 1.37 5.65 10.74
C MET A 132 1.16 4.67 11.89
N MET A 133 2.07 4.63 12.84
CA MET A 133 2.00 3.72 13.99
C MET A 133 0.84 4.05 14.95
N SER A 134 0.36 5.28 14.96
CA SER A 134 -0.82 5.67 15.71
C SER A 134 -2.14 5.29 15.03
N LEU A 135 -2.11 5.07 13.71
CA LEU A 135 -3.28 4.82 12.88
C LEU A 135 -3.43 3.36 12.50
N ALA A 136 -2.34 2.61 12.44
CA ALA A 136 -2.31 1.23 11.95
C ALA A 136 -1.21 0.42 12.62
N ALA A 137 -1.33 -0.90 12.56
CA ALA A 137 -0.22 -1.80 12.86
C ALA A 137 0.74 -1.78 11.67
N VAL A 138 1.96 -1.30 11.89
CA VAL A 138 2.97 -1.06 10.86
C VAL A 138 4.06 -2.12 10.94
N THR A 139 4.34 -2.77 9.82
CA THR A 139 5.54 -3.60 9.64
C THR A 139 6.39 -2.99 8.54
N LEU A 140 7.65 -2.78 8.83
CA LEU A 140 8.62 -2.22 7.90
C LEU A 140 9.68 -3.26 7.59
N THR A 141 9.88 -3.56 6.31
CA THR A 141 10.95 -4.42 5.83
C THR A 141 11.80 -3.66 4.83
N SER A 142 13.09 -3.58 5.08
CA SER A 142 14.04 -2.88 4.21
C SER A 142 15.16 -3.81 3.78
N GLY A 143 15.57 -3.71 2.54
CA GLY A 143 16.61 -4.54 1.96
C GLY A 143 17.22 -3.91 0.69
N PRO A 144 18.12 -4.64 0.01
CA PRO A 144 18.81 -4.12 -1.17
C PRO A 144 17.88 -3.86 -2.36
N GLU A 145 16.68 -4.43 -2.35
CA GLU A 145 15.68 -4.30 -3.43
C GLU A 145 14.61 -3.25 -3.13
N GLY A 146 14.68 -2.59 -1.99
CA GLY A 146 13.73 -1.56 -1.60
C GLY A 146 13.15 -1.74 -0.21
N THR A 147 12.14 -0.92 0.09
CA THR A 147 11.44 -0.91 1.37
C THR A 147 9.97 -1.24 1.16
N THR A 148 9.46 -2.10 2.02
CA THR A 148 8.05 -2.47 2.07
C THR A 148 7.45 -2.06 3.39
N VAL A 149 6.40 -1.27 3.34
CA VAL A 149 5.57 -0.92 4.50
C VAL A 149 4.28 -1.72 4.40
N THR A 150 3.99 -2.49 5.42
CA THR A 150 2.74 -3.22 5.54
C THR A 150 1.90 -2.62 6.66
N LEU A 151 0.67 -2.30 6.35
CA LEU A 151 -0.29 -1.64 7.24
C LEU A 151 -1.49 -2.54 7.45
N ARG A 152 -1.87 -2.74 8.71
CA ARG A 152 -3.08 -3.47 9.09
C ARG A 152 -3.88 -2.64 10.08
N THR A 153 -5.15 -2.93 10.20
CA THR A 153 -6.00 -2.31 11.23
C THR A 153 -5.46 -2.62 12.62
N LEU A 154 -5.58 -1.64 13.51
CA LEU A 154 -5.37 -1.85 14.93
C LEU A 154 -6.62 -2.53 15.49
N HIS A 155 -6.68 -3.86 15.43
CA HIS A 155 -7.75 -4.55 16.12
C HIS A 155 -7.52 -4.46 17.63
N SER A 156 -8.50 -3.92 18.26
CA SER A 156 -8.66 -4.03 19.71
C SER A 156 -9.11 -5.44 20.09
#